data_dd9271941a12e5cbdfe3a73c884c9a7b
#
_entry.id   dd9271941a12e5cbdfe3a73c884c9a7b
#
_cell.length_a   1.000
_cell.length_b   1.000
_cell.length_c   1.000
_cell.angle_alpha   90.00
_cell.angle_beta   90.00
_cell.angle_gamma   90.00
#
_symmetry.space_group_name_H-M   'P 1'
#
loop_
_entity.id
_entity.type
_entity.pdbx_description
1 polymer ?
#
loop_
_entity_poly.entity_id
_entity_poly.type
_entity_poly.pdbx_seq_one_letter_code
_entity_poly.pdbx_strand_id
1 'polypeptide(L)'
;MKPIYISAPVVYKDTFKFNTSEQIKTADELFDMVDKYDIESALEEGGKSTADLFNILEPSNQFPHNLEVNSKYVVWLRQKMQYLRTAWRYDGYPHYISNSWYNEHYQWDYTDEHHHGVGLTCTAYILKPENSGDLWIYDPMTAVRAAEPISGNHPWRRISVSEGDVVFFPSWLR
;
A
#
# COMPACT_ATOMS: atom_id res chain seq x y z
N MET A 1 -4.91 0.52 38.09
CA MET A 1 -4.40 1.40 37.02
C MET A 1 -4.89 0.85 35.67
N LYS A 2 -5.45 1.69 34.82
CA LYS A 2 -5.75 1.31 33.44
C LYS A 2 -4.62 1.81 32.56
N PRO A 3 -4.02 1.00 31.67
CA PRO A 3 -2.98 1.47 30.77
C PRO A 3 -3.56 2.50 29.80
N ILE A 4 -2.86 3.59 29.61
CA ILE A 4 -3.14 4.58 28.57
C ILE A 4 -2.10 4.35 27.47
N TYR A 5 -2.53 3.85 26.32
CA TYR A 5 -1.66 3.68 25.16
C TYR A 5 -1.49 5.02 24.46
N ILE A 6 -0.29 5.58 24.49
CA ILE A 6 -0.01 6.92 23.96
C ILE A 6 0.35 6.88 22.48
N SER A 7 0.84 5.85 21.92
CA SER A 7 0.88 5.49 20.51
C SER A 7 1.71 4.24 20.24
N ALA A 8 1.15 3.31 19.55
CA ALA A 8 1.92 2.43 18.68
C ALA A 8 1.23 2.52 17.32
N PRO A 9 1.94 2.75 16.22
CA PRO A 9 1.33 2.61 14.91
C PRO A 9 0.85 1.16 14.80
N VAL A 10 -0.45 1.00 14.59
CA VAL A 10 -1.05 -0.33 14.40
C VAL A 10 -1.19 -0.53 12.90
N VAL A 11 -0.62 -1.62 12.43
CA VAL A 11 -0.77 -2.08 11.06
C VAL A 11 -1.79 -3.21 11.06
N TYR A 12 -2.72 -3.18 10.13
CA TYR A 12 -3.73 -4.21 9.97
C TYR A 12 -3.46 -5.00 8.70
N LYS A 13 -3.73 -6.29 8.73
CA LYS A 13 -3.68 -7.16 7.56
C LYS A 13 -4.99 -7.91 7.44
N ASP A 14 -5.52 -7.97 6.23
CA ASP A 14 -6.70 -8.76 5.88
C ASP A 14 -6.50 -9.36 4.48
N THR A 15 -7.42 -10.15 4.00
CA THR A 15 -7.29 -10.84 2.72
C THR A 15 -8.49 -10.56 1.84
N PHE A 16 -8.24 -10.27 0.56
CA PHE A 16 -9.25 -10.14 -0.47
C PHE A 16 -8.94 -11.11 -1.63
N LYS A 17 -9.96 -11.78 -2.12
CA LYS A 17 -9.80 -12.70 -3.26
C LYS A 17 -9.93 -11.94 -4.57
N PHE A 18 -8.80 -11.61 -5.16
CA PHE A 18 -8.73 -10.99 -6.49
C PHE A 18 -9.02 -12.02 -7.59
N ASN A 19 -9.49 -11.55 -8.75
CA ASN A 19 -9.37 -12.26 -9.99
C ASN A 19 -7.99 -11.95 -10.58
N THR A 20 -6.98 -12.70 -10.19
CA THR A 20 -5.57 -12.42 -10.49
C THR A 20 -5.32 -12.27 -11.98
N SER A 21 -5.90 -13.14 -12.83
CA SER A 21 -5.70 -13.06 -14.28
C SER A 21 -6.26 -11.76 -14.90
N GLU A 22 -7.42 -11.31 -14.44
CA GLU A 22 -8.03 -10.07 -14.91
C GLU A 22 -7.26 -8.84 -14.38
N GLN A 23 -6.76 -8.92 -13.15
CA GLN A 23 -5.93 -7.86 -12.56
C GLN A 23 -4.60 -7.70 -13.30
N ILE A 24 -3.93 -8.80 -13.64
CA ILE A 24 -2.68 -8.78 -14.41
C ILE A 24 -2.93 -8.15 -15.77
N LYS A 25 -3.94 -8.62 -16.51
CA LYS A 25 -4.28 -8.04 -17.82
C LYS A 25 -4.53 -6.53 -17.73
N THR A 26 -5.26 -6.09 -16.71
CA THR A 26 -5.56 -4.66 -16.51
C THR A 26 -4.29 -3.87 -16.18
N ALA A 27 -3.40 -4.43 -15.36
CA ALA A 27 -2.12 -3.80 -15.03
C ALA A 27 -1.24 -3.68 -16.27
N ASP A 28 -1.14 -4.74 -17.10
CA ASP A 28 -0.39 -4.74 -18.34
C ASP A 28 -0.88 -3.65 -19.31
N GLU A 29 -2.20 -3.52 -19.48
CA GLU A 29 -2.79 -2.46 -20.31
C GLU A 29 -2.41 -1.05 -19.83
N LEU A 30 -2.30 -0.85 -18.51
CA LEU A 30 -1.86 0.42 -17.94
C LEU A 30 -0.35 0.62 -18.03
N PHE A 31 0.46 -0.43 -17.89
CA PHE A 31 1.91 -0.36 -18.10
C PHE A 31 2.26 -0.05 -19.55
N ASP A 32 1.53 -0.63 -20.52
CA ASP A 32 1.67 -0.29 -21.93
C ASP A 32 1.40 1.21 -22.19
N MET A 33 0.51 1.83 -21.42
CA MET A 33 0.28 3.27 -21.50
C MET A 33 1.47 4.05 -20.94
N VAL A 34 2.07 3.62 -19.82
CA VAL A 34 3.29 4.23 -19.26
C VAL A 34 4.40 4.21 -20.31
N ASP A 35 4.65 3.06 -20.91
CA ASP A 35 5.69 2.88 -21.95
C ASP A 35 5.42 3.77 -23.17
N LYS A 36 4.16 3.88 -23.60
CA LYS A 36 3.76 4.73 -24.73
C LYS A 36 4.02 6.22 -24.52
N TYR A 37 3.92 6.69 -23.28
CA TYR A 37 4.15 8.10 -22.96
C TYR A 37 5.59 8.40 -22.53
N ASP A 38 6.50 7.41 -22.60
CA ASP A 38 7.91 7.53 -22.21
C ASP A 38 8.07 8.10 -20.79
N ILE A 39 7.23 7.58 -19.88
CA ILE A 39 7.23 8.00 -18.49
C ILE A 39 8.31 7.19 -17.76
N GLU A 40 9.28 7.88 -17.16
CA GLU A 40 10.23 7.22 -16.27
C GLU A 40 9.48 6.56 -15.11
N SER A 41 9.69 5.27 -14.91
CA SER A 41 9.10 4.55 -13.78
C SER A 41 9.61 5.14 -12.46
N ALA A 42 8.70 5.34 -11.50
CA ALA A 42 9.06 5.76 -10.15
C ALA A 42 9.81 4.67 -9.36
N LEU A 43 9.92 3.45 -9.90
CA LEU A 43 10.68 2.36 -9.28
C LEU A 43 12.14 2.44 -9.72
N GLU A 44 13.01 2.52 -8.72
CA GLU A 44 14.43 2.51 -8.94
C GLU A 44 14.91 1.21 -9.49
N GLU A 45 15.49 0.61 -10.05
CA GLU A 45 15.97 -0.73 -10.44
C GLU A 45 15.01 -1.63 -11.26
N GLY A 46 14.26 -1.05 -12.18
CA GLY A 46 13.73 -1.80 -13.32
C GLY A 46 12.30 -2.33 -13.20
N GLY A 47 11.62 -2.12 -12.09
CA GLY A 47 10.20 -2.43 -11.97
C GLY A 47 9.32 -1.48 -12.76
N LYS A 48 8.01 -1.74 -12.77
CA LYS A 48 7.01 -0.89 -13.42
C LYS A 48 6.05 -0.29 -12.39
N SER A 49 5.65 0.96 -12.61
CA SER A 49 4.65 1.65 -11.82
C SER A 49 3.69 2.44 -12.69
N THR A 50 2.41 2.45 -12.33
CA THR A 50 1.42 3.32 -12.95
C THR A 50 1.19 4.62 -12.19
N ALA A 51 2.00 4.90 -11.16
CA ALA A 51 1.82 6.08 -10.31
C ALA A 51 1.91 7.39 -11.09
N ASP A 52 2.78 7.49 -12.08
CA ASP A 52 3.01 8.72 -12.84
C ASP A 52 1.95 8.98 -13.93
N LEU A 53 1.09 8.02 -14.23
CA LEU A 53 -0.06 8.25 -15.11
C LEU A 53 -0.99 9.36 -14.58
N PHE A 54 -0.97 9.66 -13.28
CA PHE A 54 -1.78 10.73 -12.68
C PHE A 54 -1.48 12.11 -13.21
N ASN A 55 -0.25 12.35 -13.60
CA ASN A 55 0.22 13.66 -14.00
C ASN A 55 -0.10 13.98 -15.48
N ILE A 56 -0.49 12.96 -16.27
CA ILE A 56 -0.57 13.05 -17.71
C ILE A 56 -1.98 12.90 -18.23
N LEU A 57 -2.78 12.10 -17.53
CA LEU A 57 -4.09 11.68 -18.00
C LEU A 57 -5.19 12.25 -17.09
N GLU A 58 -6.32 12.62 -17.67
CA GLU A 58 -7.50 13.07 -16.91
C GLU A 58 -7.82 12.08 -15.79
N PRO A 59 -7.87 12.51 -14.52
CA PRO A 59 -7.83 11.62 -13.34
C PRO A 59 -8.98 10.62 -13.25
N SER A 60 -10.12 10.88 -13.92
CA SER A 60 -11.35 10.12 -13.67
C SER A 60 -11.35 8.69 -14.22
N ASN A 61 -10.52 8.37 -15.22
CA ASN A 61 -10.61 7.10 -15.94
C ASN A 61 -9.43 6.15 -15.74
N GLN A 62 -8.45 6.50 -14.89
CA GLN A 62 -7.17 5.80 -14.89
C GLN A 62 -6.64 5.42 -13.52
N PHE A 63 -7.31 5.83 -12.48
CA PHE A 63 -7.04 5.27 -11.18
C PHE A 63 -7.55 3.83 -11.13
N PRO A 64 -6.71 2.84 -10.85
CA PRO A 64 -7.14 1.44 -10.72
C PRO A 64 -8.41 1.25 -9.89
N HIS A 65 -8.63 2.07 -8.86
CA HIS A 65 -9.83 1.96 -8.03
C HIS A 65 -11.14 2.37 -8.75
N ASN A 66 -11.07 3.08 -9.88
CA ASN A 66 -12.24 3.44 -10.68
C ASN A 66 -12.60 2.40 -11.74
N LEU A 67 -11.71 1.44 -12.01
CA LEU A 67 -11.94 0.41 -13.00
C LEU A 67 -12.95 -0.63 -12.50
N GLU A 68 -13.79 -1.14 -13.41
CA GLU A 68 -14.83 -2.11 -13.06
C GLU A 68 -14.27 -3.38 -12.42
N VAL A 69 -13.12 -3.85 -12.88
CA VAL A 69 -12.41 -5.00 -12.30
C VAL A 69 -12.17 -4.86 -10.80
N ASN A 70 -12.06 -3.63 -10.31
CA ASN A 70 -11.84 -3.31 -8.91
C ASN A 70 -13.12 -2.96 -8.13
N SER A 71 -14.28 -2.96 -8.76
CA SER A 71 -15.53 -2.52 -8.12
C SER A 71 -15.84 -3.27 -6.81
N LYS A 72 -15.70 -4.60 -6.80
CA LYS A 72 -15.92 -5.42 -5.60
C LYS A 72 -14.86 -5.17 -4.53
N TYR A 73 -13.61 -5.00 -4.94
CA TYR A 73 -12.51 -4.67 -4.05
C TYR A 73 -12.72 -3.30 -3.39
N VAL A 74 -13.12 -2.30 -4.14
CA VAL A 74 -13.41 -0.95 -3.61
C VAL A 74 -14.57 -0.97 -2.59
N VAL A 75 -15.62 -1.74 -2.84
CA VAL A 75 -16.71 -1.91 -1.85
C VAL A 75 -16.18 -2.53 -0.56
N TRP A 76 -15.41 -3.62 -0.67
CA TRP A 76 -14.79 -4.28 0.48
C TRP A 76 -13.81 -3.34 1.20
N LEU A 77 -12.98 -2.60 0.46
CA LEU A 77 -12.04 -1.64 1.00
C LEU A 77 -12.75 -0.54 1.82
N ARG A 78 -13.84 0.01 1.31
CA ARG A 78 -14.65 1.01 2.03
C ARG A 78 -15.19 0.47 3.35
N GLN A 79 -15.60 -0.79 3.41
CA GLN A 79 -16.05 -1.43 4.65
C GLN A 79 -14.89 -1.54 5.67
N LYS A 80 -13.69 -1.93 5.21
CA LYS A 80 -12.50 -1.98 6.08
C LYS A 80 -12.10 -0.59 6.55
N MET A 81 -12.12 0.39 5.68
CA MET A 81 -11.83 1.79 6.01
C MET A 81 -12.78 2.34 7.08
N GLN A 82 -14.05 1.97 7.05
CA GLN A 82 -15.01 2.35 8.09
C GLN A 82 -14.56 1.86 9.49
N TYR A 83 -14.08 0.61 9.58
CA TYR A 83 -13.53 0.07 10.82
C TYR A 83 -12.23 0.77 11.24
N LEU A 84 -11.31 0.94 10.31
CA LEU A 84 -9.99 1.54 10.56
C LEU A 84 -10.07 3.01 10.98
N ARG A 85 -11.04 3.76 10.45
CA ARG A 85 -11.31 5.13 10.88
C ARG A 85 -11.47 5.22 12.39
N THR A 86 -12.33 4.38 12.95
CA THR A 86 -12.58 4.34 14.39
C THR A 86 -11.34 3.88 15.14
N ALA A 87 -10.68 2.83 14.66
CA ALA A 87 -9.48 2.28 15.27
C ALA A 87 -8.32 3.30 15.35
N TRP A 88 -8.18 4.15 14.33
CA TRP A 88 -7.14 5.18 14.26
C TRP A 88 -7.63 6.60 14.59
N ARG A 89 -8.88 6.74 15.06
CA ARG A 89 -9.48 8.02 15.49
C ARG A 89 -9.55 9.08 14.38
N TYR A 90 -9.85 8.64 13.15
CA TYR A 90 -10.09 9.53 12.00
C TYR A 90 -11.57 9.78 11.72
N ASP A 91 -12.46 9.52 12.68
CA ASP A 91 -13.93 9.56 12.50
C ASP A 91 -14.47 10.91 12.06
N GLY A 92 -13.80 12.00 12.42
CA GLY A 92 -14.22 13.37 12.11
C GLY A 92 -14.00 13.81 10.65
N TYR A 93 -13.36 13.01 9.81
CA TYR A 93 -12.95 13.42 8.47
C TYR A 93 -13.68 12.63 7.38
N PRO A 94 -14.09 13.29 6.27
CA PRO A 94 -14.57 12.59 5.10
C PRO A 94 -13.46 11.73 4.50
N HIS A 95 -13.81 10.58 3.94
CA HIS A 95 -12.86 9.65 3.39
C HIS A 95 -13.23 9.30 1.97
N TYR A 96 -12.26 9.41 1.08
CA TYR A 96 -12.31 8.97 -0.30
C TYR A 96 -10.96 8.34 -0.66
N ILE A 97 -10.94 7.53 -1.68
CA ILE A 97 -9.70 7.02 -2.25
C ILE A 97 -9.16 8.14 -3.15
N SER A 98 -8.05 8.75 -2.77
CA SER A 98 -7.45 9.83 -3.54
C SER A 98 -6.67 9.29 -4.73
N ASN A 99 -5.86 8.28 -4.50
CA ASN A 99 -4.95 7.70 -5.49
C ASN A 99 -4.93 6.18 -5.36
N SER A 100 -4.65 5.51 -6.47
CA SER A 100 -4.27 4.10 -6.50
C SER A 100 -3.45 3.85 -7.75
N TRP A 101 -2.54 2.88 -7.69
CA TRP A 101 -1.67 2.50 -8.79
C TRP A 101 -1.30 1.03 -8.69
N TYR A 102 -0.83 0.45 -9.78
CA TYR A 102 -0.19 -0.85 -9.80
C TYR A 102 1.32 -0.68 -9.80
N ASN A 103 2.00 -1.58 -9.09
CA ASN A 103 3.44 -1.77 -9.17
C ASN A 103 3.72 -3.22 -9.56
N GLU A 104 4.69 -3.41 -10.44
CA GLU A 104 5.27 -4.71 -10.77
C GLU A 104 6.75 -4.68 -10.41
N HIS A 105 7.19 -5.68 -9.64
CA HIS A 105 8.57 -5.88 -9.26
C HIS A 105 9.10 -7.17 -9.89
N TYR A 106 10.25 -7.08 -10.49
CA TYR A 106 10.99 -8.24 -10.97
C TYR A 106 11.93 -8.78 -9.90
N GLN A 107 12.69 -9.80 -10.24
CA GLN A 107 13.67 -10.35 -9.31
C GLN A 107 14.73 -9.30 -8.98
N TRP A 108 14.95 -9.04 -7.70
CA TRP A 108 15.87 -8.06 -7.12
C TRP A 108 15.39 -6.61 -7.13
N ASP A 109 14.23 -6.32 -7.69
CA ASP A 109 13.66 -4.99 -7.58
C ASP A 109 13.19 -4.68 -6.16
N TYR A 110 13.24 -3.42 -5.81
CA TYR A 110 12.69 -2.92 -4.55
C TYR A 110 12.14 -1.51 -4.73
N THR A 111 11.32 -1.10 -3.80
CA THR A 111 10.89 0.29 -3.68
C THR A 111 11.58 0.91 -2.47
N ASP A 112 12.20 2.05 -2.67
CA ASP A 112 12.86 2.77 -1.59
C ASP A 112 11.90 3.18 -0.48
N GLU A 113 12.49 3.44 0.70
CA GLU A 113 11.77 3.94 1.85
C GLU A 113 11.12 5.30 1.52
N HIS A 114 9.80 5.34 1.58
CA HIS A 114 9.03 6.55 1.34
C HIS A 114 7.79 6.61 2.24
N HIS A 115 7.07 7.71 2.20
CA HIS A 115 5.79 7.89 2.88
C HIS A 115 4.72 8.41 1.91
N HIS A 116 3.45 8.16 2.23
CA HIS A 116 2.31 8.55 1.40
C HIS A 116 1.61 9.84 1.90
N GLY A 117 2.26 10.62 2.75
CA GLY A 117 1.71 11.86 3.28
C GLY A 117 0.75 11.65 4.44
N VAL A 118 -0.49 12.15 4.31
CA VAL A 118 -1.50 12.10 5.37
C VAL A 118 -2.64 11.13 5.03
N GLY A 119 -3.20 10.51 6.05
CA GLY A 119 -4.34 9.60 5.91
C GLY A 119 -3.99 8.14 6.10
N LEU A 120 -4.61 7.29 5.30
CA LEU A 120 -4.47 5.84 5.33
C LEU A 120 -3.96 5.34 3.98
N THR A 121 -3.05 4.38 4.06
CA THR A 121 -2.53 3.67 2.89
C THR A 121 -2.83 2.19 3.03
N CYS A 122 -3.04 1.52 1.91
CA CYS A 122 -3.02 0.07 1.86
C CYS A 122 -2.21 -0.41 0.66
N THR A 123 -1.52 -1.53 0.85
CA THR A 123 -0.84 -2.26 -0.22
C THR A 123 -1.52 -3.61 -0.39
N ALA A 124 -1.95 -3.93 -1.60
CA ALA A 124 -2.61 -5.18 -1.96
C ALA A 124 -1.67 -6.05 -2.81
N TYR A 125 -1.50 -7.29 -2.42
CA TYR A 125 -0.64 -8.26 -3.11
C TYR A 125 -1.48 -9.15 -4.03
N ILE A 126 -1.68 -8.70 -5.26
CA ILE A 126 -2.53 -9.37 -6.26
C ILE A 126 -1.89 -10.64 -6.77
N LEU A 127 -0.60 -10.58 -7.07
CA LEU A 127 0.25 -11.71 -7.42
C LEU A 127 1.47 -11.72 -6.51
N LYS A 128 1.74 -12.82 -5.88
CA LYS A 128 2.83 -13.00 -4.94
C LYS A 128 3.50 -14.36 -5.15
N PRO A 129 4.49 -14.45 -6.07
CA PRO A 129 5.23 -15.67 -6.29
C PRO A 129 5.90 -16.17 -5.01
N GLU A 130 6.10 -17.48 -4.92
CA GLU A 130 6.86 -18.08 -3.83
C GLU A 130 8.28 -17.50 -3.80
N ASN A 131 8.78 -17.21 -2.61
CA ASN A 131 10.08 -16.60 -2.37
C ASN A 131 10.25 -15.15 -2.88
N SER A 132 9.20 -14.46 -3.28
CA SER A 132 9.26 -13.01 -3.50
C SER A 132 9.34 -12.23 -2.19
N GLY A 133 9.71 -10.94 -2.27
CA GLY A 133 9.92 -10.07 -1.12
C GLY A 133 8.69 -9.88 -0.22
N ASP A 134 8.88 -9.34 0.97
CA ASP A 134 7.83 -8.99 1.92
C ASP A 134 7.76 -7.47 2.10
N LEU A 135 6.68 -7.00 2.74
CA LEU A 135 6.58 -5.59 3.13
C LEU A 135 7.45 -5.31 4.34
N TRP A 136 8.23 -4.25 4.27
CA TRP A 136 8.97 -3.72 5.40
C TRP A 136 8.43 -2.36 5.78
N ILE A 137 8.18 -2.14 7.06
CA ILE A 137 7.73 -0.85 7.58
C ILE A 137 8.75 -0.34 8.58
N TYR A 138 9.17 0.91 8.38
CA TYR A 138 10.05 1.61 9.31
C TYR A 138 9.23 2.19 10.47
N ASP A 139 9.62 1.86 11.70
CA ASP A 139 9.05 2.43 12.93
C ASP A 139 9.84 3.70 13.32
N PRO A 140 9.33 4.90 13.05
CA PRO A 140 10.03 6.15 13.34
C PRO A 140 10.21 6.38 14.84
N MET A 141 9.45 5.68 15.69
CA MET A 141 9.55 5.77 17.14
C MET A 141 10.71 4.96 17.71
N THR A 142 11.45 4.22 16.87
CA THR A 142 12.57 3.39 17.33
C THR A 142 13.65 4.23 18.01
N ALA A 143 13.93 5.44 17.52
CA ALA A 143 14.89 6.34 18.15
C ALA A 143 14.47 6.73 19.58
N VAL A 144 13.18 6.90 19.82
CA VAL A 144 12.62 7.18 21.17
C VAL A 144 12.68 5.93 22.05
N ARG A 145 12.42 4.77 21.47
CA ARG A 145 12.47 3.47 22.18
C ARG A 145 13.89 2.94 22.36
N ALA A 146 14.88 3.48 21.66
CA ALA A 146 16.28 3.07 21.79
C ALA A 146 16.82 3.23 23.22
N ALA A 147 16.20 4.08 24.03
CA ALA A 147 16.51 4.22 25.46
C ALA A 147 15.91 3.09 26.34
N GLU A 148 15.02 2.26 25.79
CA GLU A 148 14.42 1.14 26.51
C GLU A 148 15.23 -0.14 26.27
N PRO A 149 15.61 -0.90 27.30
CA PRO A 149 16.40 -2.13 27.15
C PRO A 149 15.55 -3.31 26.66
N ILE A 150 14.77 -3.10 25.61
CA ILE A 150 13.95 -4.15 25.01
C ILE A 150 14.76 -4.84 23.92
N SER A 151 15.03 -6.11 24.11
CA SER A 151 15.68 -6.94 23.08
C SER A 151 14.81 -6.98 21.82
N GLY A 152 15.42 -6.73 20.66
CA GLY A 152 14.73 -6.76 19.36
C GLY A 152 14.21 -5.40 18.89
N ASN A 153 14.76 -4.31 19.37
CA ASN A 153 14.41 -2.95 18.97
C ASN A 153 14.98 -2.59 17.57
N HIS A 154 14.59 -3.37 16.56
CA HIS A 154 14.98 -3.08 15.18
C HIS A 154 13.99 -2.07 14.59
N PRO A 155 14.45 -1.01 13.89
CA PRO A 155 13.56 0.02 13.34
C PRO A 155 12.63 -0.53 12.25
N TRP A 156 13.07 -1.53 11.54
CA TRP A 156 12.34 -2.17 10.47
C TRP A 156 11.50 -3.33 10.98
N ARG A 157 10.24 -3.36 10.56
CA ARG A 157 9.31 -4.46 10.83
C ARG A 157 8.94 -5.14 9.52
N ARG A 158 9.32 -6.40 9.40
CA ARG A 158 8.91 -7.27 8.30
C ARG A 158 7.48 -7.74 8.52
N ILE A 159 6.65 -7.54 7.52
CA ILE A 159 5.28 -8.05 7.46
C ILE A 159 5.25 -9.11 6.37
N SER A 160 5.17 -10.37 6.77
CA SER A 160 5.05 -11.46 5.82
C SER A 160 3.71 -11.40 5.11
N VAL A 161 3.73 -11.44 3.79
CA VAL A 161 2.57 -11.30 2.93
C VAL A 161 2.45 -12.45 1.94
N SER A 162 1.21 -12.73 1.55
CA SER A 162 0.84 -13.75 0.57
C SER A 162 -0.07 -13.14 -0.49
N GLU A 163 -0.29 -13.85 -1.57
CA GLU A 163 -1.28 -13.46 -2.58
C GLU A 163 -2.66 -13.24 -1.94
N GLY A 164 -3.30 -12.13 -2.30
CA GLY A 164 -4.57 -11.70 -1.74
C GLY A 164 -4.48 -10.89 -0.46
N ASP A 165 -3.31 -10.83 0.20
CA ASP A 165 -3.16 -10.01 1.40
C ASP A 165 -3.26 -8.52 1.07
N VAL A 166 -3.93 -7.81 1.97
CA VAL A 166 -4.02 -6.35 1.94
C VAL A 166 -3.58 -5.82 3.30
N VAL A 167 -2.52 -5.02 3.29
CA VAL A 167 -1.93 -4.45 4.49
C VAL A 167 -2.30 -2.97 4.56
N PHE A 168 -2.85 -2.56 5.70
CA PHE A 168 -3.29 -1.19 5.97
C PHE A 168 -2.38 -0.55 7.01
N PHE A 169 -1.96 0.67 6.76
CA PHE A 169 -1.11 1.42 7.67
C PHE A 169 -1.35 2.93 7.54
N PRO A 170 -1.03 3.72 8.58
CA PRO A 170 -1.03 5.18 8.47
C PRO A 170 -0.06 5.66 7.39
N SER A 171 -0.49 6.60 6.56
CA SER A 171 0.27 7.07 5.39
C SER A 171 1.62 7.72 5.73
N TRP A 172 1.82 8.13 6.98
CA TRP A 172 3.09 8.71 7.45
C TRP A 172 4.15 7.67 7.85
N LEU A 173 3.79 6.38 7.94
CA LEU A 173 4.77 5.30 8.08
C LEU A 173 5.55 5.13 6.77
N ARG A 174 6.80 4.74 6.93
CA ARG A 174 7.71 4.48 5.81
C ARG A 174 7.99 3.00 5.65
#